data_18439c1d0f669afa3ba417ce61f6a577
#
_entry.id   18439c1d0f669afa3ba417ce61f6a577
#
_cell.length_a   1.000
_cell.length_b   1.000
_cell.length_c   1.000
_cell.angle_alpha   90.00
_cell.angle_beta   90.00
_cell.angle_gamma   90.00
#
_symmetry.space_group_name_H-M   'P 1'
#
loop_
_entity.id
_entity.type
_entity.pdbx_description
1 polymer ?
#
loop_
_entity_poly.entity_id
_entity_poly.type
_entity_poly.pdbx_seq_one_letter_code
_entity_poly.pdbx_strand_id
1 'polypeptide(L)'
;MKQSRFTEAQIIGILKEQESGSPTAEVCRKHGISSATFYKYKARFGGLDISEAQRLKALEDENAKLKKLLAEAMLDLAVLKDVASKKW
;
A
#
# COMPACT_ATOMS: atom_id res chain seq x y z
N MET A 1 6.14 13.89 -1.22
CA MET A 1 5.23 12.84 -1.57
C MET A 1 3.95 12.88 -0.74
N LYS A 2 2.84 12.70 -1.39
CA LYS A 2 1.57 12.75 -0.70
C LYS A 2 1.31 11.50 0.11
N GLN A 3 0.95 11.70 1.34
CA GLN A 3 0.51 10.59 2.18
C GLN A 3 -1.00 10.49 2.12
N SER A 4 -1.50 9.30 2.38
CA SER A 4 -2.94 9.11 2.49
C SER A 4 -3.48 9.95 3.64
N ARG A 5 -4.62 10.61 3.43
CA ARG A 5 -5.27 11.40 4.47
C ARG A 5 -5.84 10.54 5.59
N PHE A 6 -6.05 9.27 5.33
CA PHE A 6 -6.72 8.35 6.23
C PHE A 6 -5.86 7.15 6.52
N THR A 7 -5.96 6.66 7.74
CA THR A 7 -5.34 5.39 8.11
C THR A 7 -6.16 4.24 7.51
N GLU A 8 -5.59 3.04 7.51
CA GLU A 8 -6.30 1.86 7.02
C GLU A 8 -7.61 1.63 7.77
N ALA A 9 -7.61 1.86 9.08
CA ALA A 9 -8.82 1.72 9.88
C ALA A 9 -9.89 2.72 9.46
N GLN A 10 -9.49 3.96 9.17
CA GLN A 10 -10.42 4.98 8.72
C GLN A 10 -10.98 4.65 7.34
N ILE A 11 -10.14 4.16 6.43
CA ILE A 11 -10.58 3.75 5.09
C ILE A 11 -11.60 2.62 5.18
N ILE A 12 -11.34 1.63 6.01
CA ILE A 12 -12.27 0.52 6.21
C ILE A 12 -13.61 1.04 6.76
N GLY A 13 -13.55 2.00 7.70
CA GLY A 13 -14.76 2.62 8.22
C GLY A 13 -15.58 3.34 7.14
N ILE A 14 -14.89 4.06 6.26
CA ILE A 14 -15.54 4.75 5.13
C ILE A 14 -16.24 3.74 4.21
N LEU A 15 -15.54 2.65 3.88
CA LEU A 15 -16.11 1.61 3.02
C LEU A 15 -17.32 0.95 3.67
N LYS A 16 -17.27 0.73 4.98
CA LYS A 16 -18.39 0.12 5.71
C LYS A 16 -19.61 1.01 5.74
N GLU A 17 -19.46 2.32 5.75
CA GLU A 17 -20.61 3.23 5.68
C GLU A 17 -21.37 3.01 4.37
N GLN A 18 -20.67 2.86 3.28
CA GLN A 18 -21.30 2.60 1.98
C GLN A 18 -21.95 1.20 1.97
N GLU A 19 -21.27 0.21 2.52
CA GLU A 19 -21.79 -1.15 2.58
C GLU A 19 -23.07 -1.25 3.44
N SER A 20 -23.19 -0.41 4.45
CA SER A 20 -24.36 -0.40 5.32
C SER A 20 -25.54 0.38 4.75
N GLY A 21 -25.40 0.92 3.55
CA GLY A 21 -26.51 1.51 2.83
C GLY A 21 -26.38 2.97 2.43
N SER A 22 -25.34 3.68 2.88
CA SER A 22 -25.14 5.08 2.51
C SER A 22 -24.72 5.16 1.04
N PRO A 23 -25.31 6.08 0.26
CA PRO A 23 -24.90 6.25 -1.13
C PRO A 23 -23.42 6.66 -1.23
N THR A 24 -22.75 6.15 -2.25
CA THR A 24 -21.34 6.46 -2.47
C THR A 24 -21.09 7.96 -2.54
N ALA A 25 -21.94 8.72 -3.23
CA ALA A 25 -21.79 10.16 -3.35
C ALA A 25 -21.84 10.87 -2.00
N GLU A 26 -22.71 10.43 -1.10
CA GLU A 26 -22.79 11.02 0.23
C GLU A 26 -21.59 10.68 1.09
N VAL A 27 -21.13 9.44 1.02
CA VAL A 27 -19.93 9.00 1.75
C VAL A 27 -18.72 9.81 1.29
N CYS A 28 -18.56 9.98 -0.01
CA CYS A 28 -17.47 10.77 -0.57
C CYS A 28 -17.53 12.22 -0.11
N ARG A 29 -18.72 12.82 -0.14
CA ARG A 29 -18.88 14.22 0.28
C ARG A 29 -18.58 14.38 1.76
N LYS A 30 -19.07 13.46 2.57
CA LYS A 30 -18.87 13.50 4.02
C LYS A 30 -17.39 13.46 4.40
N HIS A 31 -16.63 12.65 3.70
CA HIS A 31 -15.20 12.45 4.02
C HIS A 31 -14.27 13.28 3.14
N GLY A 32 -14.81 14.09 2.24
CA GLY A 32 -14.02 14.98 1.40
C GLY A 32 -13.13 14.26 0.41
N ILE A 33 -13.59 13.17 -0.15
CA ILE A 33 -12.85 12.40 -1.16
C ILE A 33 -13.63 12.36 -2.46
N SER A 34 -12.92 12.10 -3.56
CA SER A 34 -13.55 11.91 -4.86
C SER A 34 -14.06 10.48 -4.98
N SER A 35 -15.00 10.26 -5.90
CA SER A 35 -15.46 8.90 -6.18
C SER A 35 -14.32 8.02 -6.70
N ALA A 36 -13.39 8.58 -7.47
CA ALA A 36 -12.22 7.84 -7.92
C ALA A 36 -11.38 7.33 -6.75
N THR A 37 -11.16 8.20 -5.75
CA THR A 37 -10.44 7.80 -4.54
C THR A 37 -11.20 6.73 -3.77
N PHE A 38 -12.52 6.89 -3.66
CA PHE A 38 -13.36 5.90 -2.99
C PHE A 38 -13.21 4.52 -3.64
N TYR A 39 -13.27 4.46 -4.96
CA TYR A 39 -13.16 3.18 -5.66
C TYR A 39 -11.75 2.59 -5.59
N LYS A 40 -10.72 3.43 -5.50
CA LYS A 40 -9.37 2.94 -5.21
C LYS A 40 -9.30 2.26 -3.85
N TYR A 41 -9.91 2.89 -2.85
CA TYR A 41 -9.97 2.30 -1.51
C TYR A 41 -10.75 0.98 -1.53
N LYS A 42 -11.85 0.95 -2.24
CA LYS A 42 -12.66 -0.25 -2.33
C LYS A 42 -11.92 -1.40 -3.01
N ALA A 43 -11.16 -1.10 -4.05
CA ALA A 43 -10.37 -2.10 -4.76
C ALA A 43 -9.28 -2.68 -3.85
N ARG A 44 -8.69 -1.86 -3.00
CA ARG A 44 -7.59 -2.28 -2.15
C ARG A 44 -8.05 -2.94 -0.85
N PHE A 45 -9.07 -2.38 -0.22
CA PHE A 45 -9.47 -2.79 1.13
C PHE A 45 -10.89 -3.34 1.23
N GLY A 46 -11.64 -3.36 0.14
CA GLY A 46 -13.01 -3.86 0.17
C GLY A 46 -13.04 -5.32 0.60
N GLY A 47 -13.91 -5.61 1.56
CA GLY A 47 -14.02 -6.96 2.09
C GLY A 47 -13.02 -7.32 3.18
N LEU A 48 -12.07 -6.42 3.50
CA LEU A 48 -11.12 -6.66 4.58
C LEU A 48 -11.61 -6.02 5.87
N ASP A 49 -11.26 -6.61 7.00
CA ASP A 49 -11.43 -5.94 8.29
C ASP A 49 -10.15 -5.14 8.59
N ILE A 50 -10.16 -4.40 9.71
CA ILE A 50 -9.04 -3.55 10.09
C ILE A 50 -7.77 -4.37 10.30
N SER A 51 -7.89 -5.52 10.93
CA SER A 51 -6.74 -6.39 11.20
C SER A 51 -6.12 -6.89 9.91
N GLU A 52 -6.94 -7.30 8.96
CA GLU A 52 -6.47 -7.77 7.66
C GLU A 52 -5.81 -6.66 6.86
N ALA A 53 -6.37 -5.45 6.91
CA ALA A 53 -5.78 -4.30 6.21
C ALA A 53 -4.43 -3.93 6.79
N GLN A 54 -4.28 -3.96 8.11
CA GLN A 54 -3.02 -3.69 8.78
C GLN A 54 -1.97 -4.74 8.42
N ARG A 55 -2.39 -6.00 8.36
CA ARG A 55 -1.51 -7.09 7.97
C ARG A 55 -1.05 -6.94 6.52
N LEU A 56 -1.97 -6.57 5.64
CA LEU A 56 -1.63 -6.33 4.23
C LEU A 56 -0.57 -5.25 4.12
N LYS A 57 -0.77 -4.13 4.82
CA LYS A 57 0.21 -3.03 4.80
C LYS A 57 1.57 -3.49 5.32
N ALA A 58 1.59 -4.22 6.41
CA ALA A 58 2.84 -4.73 6.97
C ALA A 58 3.56 -5.64 5.98
N LEU A 59 2.82 -6.50 5.28
CA LEU A 59 3.39 -7.40 4.29
C LEU A 59 3.90 -6.63 3.08
N GLU A 60 3.20 -5.59 2.65
CA GLU A 60 3.65 -4.75 1.54
C GLU A 60 4.93 -4.01 1.89
N ASP A 61 5.02 -3.48 3.11
CA ASP A 61 6.22 -2.77 3.57
C ASP A 61 7.41 -3.72 3.66
N GLU A 62 7.18 -4.91 4.20
CA GLU A 62 8.22 -5.94 4.29
C GLU A 62 8.69 -6.36 2.90
N ASN A 63 7.76 -6.55 1.98
CA ASN A 63 8.08 -6.94 0.61
C ASN A 63 8.92 -5.87 -0.08
N ALA A 64 8.57 -4.60 0.07
CA ALA A 64 9.35 -3.49 -0.48
C ALA A 64 10.77 -3.46 0.09
N LYS A 65 10.89 -3.67 1.40
CA LYS A 65 12.18 -3.71 2.07
C LYS A 65 13.04 -4.88 1.58
N LEU A 66 12.44 -6.04 1.45
CA LEU A 66 13.15 -7.23 0.96
C LEU A 66 13.63 -7.04 -0.47
N LYS A 67 12.81 -6.43 -1.33
CA LYS A 67 13.20 -6.14 -2.70
C LYS A 67 14.37 -5.18 -2.76
N LYS A 68 14.36 -4.17 -1.90
CA LYS A 68 15.46 -3.21 -1.82
C LYS A 68 16.75 -3.89 -1.37
N LEU A 69 16.69 -4.70 -0.32
CA LEU A 69 17.85 -5.41 0.19
C LEU A 69 18.40 -6.38 -0.85
N LEU A 70 17.52 -7.07 -1.57
CA LEU A 70 17.95 -7.97 -2.63
C LEU A 70 18.67 -7.20 -3.75
N ALA A 71 18.11 -6.07 -4.17
CA ALA A 71 18.72 -5.26 -5.22
C ALA A 71 20.10 -4.77 -4.80
N GLU A 72 20.25 -4.33 -3.55
CA GLU A 72 21.53 -3.89 -3.00
C GLU A 72 22.55 -5.03 -2.96
N ALA A 73 22.10 -6.20 -2.52
CA ALA A 73 22.99 -7.37 -2.46
C ALA A 73 23.44 -7.81 -3.85
N MET A 74 22.55 -7.77 -4.82
CA MET A 74 22.88 -8.13 -6.19
C MET A 74 23.84 -7.13 -6.81
N LEU A 75 23.68 -5.85 -6.50
CA LEU A 75 24.60 -4.82 -6.98
C LEU A 75 25.98 -5.03 -6.38
N ASP A 76 26.06 -5.27 -5.08
CA ASP A 76 27.34 -5.53 -4.40
C ASP A 76 28.02 -6.75 -4.99
N LEU A 77 27.28 -7.80 -5.26
CA LEU A 77 27.83 -9.00 -5.86
C LEU A 77 28.36 -8.72 -7.26
N ALA A 78 27.63 -7.94 -8.05
CA ALA A 78 28.07 -7.58 -9.40
C ALA A 78 29.38 -6.75 -9.34
N VAL A 79 29.47 -5.81 -8.39
CA VAL A 79 30.68 -5.02 -8.21
C VAL A 79 31.86 -5.92 -7.81
N LEU A 80 31.64 -6.82 -6.88
CA LEU A 80 32.69 -7.75 -6.45
C LEU A 80 33.16 -8.64 -7.59
N LYS A 81 32.25 -9.13 -8.41
CA LYS A 81 32.63 -9.93 -9.58
C LYS A 81 33.42 -9.12 -10.57
N ASP A 82 33.04 -7.88 -10.79
CA ASP A 82 33.75 -7.01 -11.71
C ASP A 82 35.18 -6.76 -11.22
N VAL A 83 35.32 -6.44 -9.94
CA VAL A 83 36.64 -6.23 -9.34
C VAL A 83 37.49 -7.49 -9.45
N ALA A 84 36.94 -8.63 -9.15
CA ALA A 84 37.66 -9.89 -9.22
C ALA A 84 38.11 -10.21 -10.66
N SER A 85 37.26 -9.91 -11.65
CA SER A 85 37.56 -10.19 -13.04
C SER A 85 38.60 -9.25 -13.61
N LYS A 86 38.84 -8.11 -12.97
CA LYS A 86 39.85 -7.14 -13.39
C LYS A 86 41.22 -7.38 -12.78
N LYS A 87 41.37 -8.45 -12.10
CA LYS A 87 42.62 -8.92 -11.62
C LYS A 87 43.54 -9.22 -12.81
N TRP A 88 44.63 -8.59 -12.91
CA TRP A 88 45.54 -8.86 -14.00
C TRP A 88 46.40 -10.09 -13.74
#